data_046715d7052a79af4b6013bab3903de2
#
_entry.id   046715d7052a79af4b6013bab3903de2
#
_cell.length_a   1.000
_cell.length_b   1.000
_cell.length_c   1.000
_cell.angle_alpha   90.00
_cell.angle_beta   90.00
_cell.angle_gamma   90.00
#
_symmetry.space_group_name_H-M   'P 1'
#
loop_
_entity.id
_entity.type
_entity.pdbx_description
1 polymer ?
#
loop_
_entity_poly.entity_id
_entity_poly.type
_entity_poly.pdbx_seq_one_letter_code
_entity_poly.pdbx_strand_id
1 'polypeptide(L)'
;MKLSRLTQATGMDAGVWADETVTGFAIDHRKVAPGTVFGAFRGAVANGEDYIPAAIAAGAIAVVARPEAEVTGAAHLADAEPRQAFARLAAQFFQPVPETVVAVTGTNGKTSTVEMTRQIWRMCGQRAASIGTLGVTTPDESVSTGLTTPDIVTFLSNMTGLAREGVTHVAYEASSHGLSQFRNEGLPVVAGAFTNLSRDHLDYHANMEDYFAAKMRLFSEVVSDGGVAVIWADDAWSGRAISAARARRLTVFTVGEQGLSIKLISRCPGHLGQELEIEYEGTRRKVMLPLIGAYQAANALVSAGLALSTGSDPATVLDGLGRLQPVRGRLERAAISASGAPVYVDYAHTPDALAAAIEALRPHLSGRLITVFGAGGDRDRGKRPEMGRVAAEHSDVVIITDDNPRGEDPAAIRAEVLSGAAGAIEIGDRREAIRRGIAEAGAGDIVLVAGKGHEQGQIVGAGEATRILPFDDVTVARECAAGLSGAAHR
;
A
#
# COMPACT_ATOMS: atom_id res chain seq x y z
N MET A 1 -13.20 2.94 -29.89
CA MET A 1 -12.27 2.00 -30.59
C MET A 1 -13.08 0.85 -31.14
N LYS A 2 -12.74 0.29 -32.33
CA LYS A 2 -13.46 -0.91 -32.86
C LYS A 2 -13.12 -2.15 -32.07
N LEU A 3 -14.11 -3.04 -31.82
CA LEU A 3 -13.89 -4.29 -31.08
C LEU A 3 -12.84 -5.19 -31.77
N SER A 4 -12.87 -5.27 -33.09
CA SER A 4 -11.89 -6.00 -33.90
C SER A 4 -10.44 -5.56 -33.64
N ARG A 5 -10.19 -4.28 -33.39
CA ARG A 5 -8.85 -3.77 -33.10
C ARG A 5 -8.35 -4.24 -31.73
N LEU A 6 -9.26 -4.33 -30.75
CA LEU A 6 -8.91 -4.84 -29.41
C LEU A 6 -8.64 -6.34 -29.43
N THR A 7 -9.52 -7.10 -30.10
CA THR A 7 -9.43 -8.57 -30.16
C THR A 7 -8.26 -9.06 -31.02
N GLN A 8 -7.89 -8.32 -32.06
CA GLN A 8 -6.71 -8.65 -32.88
C GLN A 8 -5.43 -8.68 -32.04
N ALA A 9 -5.27 -7.75 -31.10
CA ALA A 9 -4.09 -7.68 -30.22
C ALA A 9 -4.01 -8.85 -29.22
N THR A 10 -5.15 -9.50 -28.92
CA THR A 10 -5.25 -10.60 -27.96
C THR A 10 -5.48 -11.98 -28.60
N GLY A 11 -5.65 -12.02 -29.92
CA GLY A 11 -5.95 -13.27 -30.66
C GLY A 11 -7.35 -13.81 -30.46
N MET A 12 -8.28 -13.00 -29.92
CA MET A 12 -9.68 -13.37 -29.71
C MET A 12 -10.51 -13.07 -30.96
N ASP A 13 -11.59 -13.81 -31.15
CA ASP A 13 -12.54 -13.57 -32.24
C ASP A 13 -13.78 -12.81 -31.76
N ALA A 14 -14.06 -11.67 -32.35
CA ALA A 14 -15.25 -10.86 -32.09
C ALA A 14 -16.45 -11.27 -32.95
N GLY A 15 -16.26 -12.16 -33.91
CA GLY A 15 -17.31 -12.63 -34.83
C GLY A 15 -18.06 -11.50 -35.54
N VAL A 16 -19.36 -11.58 -35.56
CA VAL A 16 -20.27 -10.57 -36.21
C VAL A 16 -20.24 -9.20 -35.51
N TRP A 17 -19.67 -9.11 -34.29
CA TRP A 17 -19.59 -7.90 -33.49
C TRP A 17 -18.30 -7.10 -33.73
N ALA A 18 -17.44 -7.55 -34.65
CA ALA A 18 -16.11 -6.98 -34.92
C ALA A 18 -16.12 -5.47 -35.17
N ASP A 19 -17.18 -4.96 -35.82
CA ASP A 19 -17.33 -3.54 -36.18
C ASP A 19 -17.98 -2.69 -35.09
N GLU A 20 -18.41 -3.27 -33.98
CA GLU A 20 -18.98 -2.52 -32.87
C GLU A 20 -17.95 -1.57 -32.23
N THR A 21 -18.45 -0.43 -31.76
CA THR A 21 -17.60 0.58 -31.13
C THR A 21 -17.55 0.38 -29.62
N VAL A 22 -16.37 0.04 -29.10
CA VAL A 22 -16.12 -0.01 -27.67
C VAL A 22 -16.00 1.39 -27.10
N THR A 23 -16.78 1.69 -26.07
CA THR A 23 -16.83 2.97 -25.36
C THR A 23 -16.24 2.89 -23.95
N GLY A 24 -16.14 1.68 -23.37
CA GLY A 24 -15.62 1.48 -22.03
C GLY A 24 -15.53 0.01 -21.61
N PHE A 25 -15.08 -0.18 -20.40
CA PHE A 25 -14.94 -1.47 -19.74
C PHE A 25 -15.63 -1.45 -18.37
N ALA A 26 -16.24 -2.55 -17.96
CA ALA A 26 -16.86 -2.70 -16.64
C ALA A 26 -16.76 -4.13 -16.12
N ILE A 27 -16.59 -4.27 -14.80
CA ILE A 27 -16.69 -5.55 -14.06
C ILE A 27 -17.86 -5.57 -13.08
N ASP A 28 -18.62 -4.48 -13.02
CA ASP A 28 -19.87 -4.33 -12.29
C ASP A 28 -20.97 -3.99 -13.30
N HIS A 29 -21.98 -4.85 -13.41
CA HIS A 29 -23.08 -4.68 -14.38
C HIS A 29 -23.82 -3.34 -14.22
N ARG A 30 -23.85 -2.76 -13.00
CA ARG A 30 -24.45 -1.45 -12.70
C ARG A 30 -23.70 -0.26 -13.33
N LYS A 31 -22.46 -0.49 -13.75
CA LYS A 31 -21.59 0.51 -14.42
C LYS A 31 -21.54 0.32 -15.94
N VAL A 32 -22.29 -0.64 -16.46
CA VAL A 32 -22.36 -0.88 -17.90
C VAL A 32 -23.18 0.22 -18.58
N ALA A 33 -22.68 0.68 -19.73
CA ALA A 33 -23.33 1.63 -20.63
C ALA A 33 -23.22 1.12 -22.06
N PRO A 34 -23.97 1.67 -23.03
CA PRO A 34 -23.88 1.25 -24.44
C PRO A 34 -22.46 1.28 -24.98
N GLY A 35 -22.02 0.16 -25.57
CA GLY A 35 -20.67 -0.03 -26.09
C GLY A 35 -19.64 -0.57 -25.09
N THR A 36 -20.07 -0.95 -23.88
CA THR A 36 -19.15 -1.49 -22.85
C THR A 36 -18.74 -2.92 -23.16
N VAL A 37 -17.46 -3.27 -22.89
CA VAL A 37 -16.98 -4.64 -22.73
C VAL A 37 -17.13 -5.04 -21.25
N PHE A 38 -17.95 -6.04 -20.97
CA PHE A 38 -18.23 -6.50 -19.61
C PHE A 38 -17.37 -7.70 -19.22
N GLY A 39 -16.71 -7.64 -18.09
CA GLY A 39 -15.98 -8.75 -17.48
C GLY A 39 -16.85 -9.53 -16.51
N ALA A 40 -17.23 -10.75 -16.87
CA ALA A 40 -18.07 -11.63 -16.06
C ALA A 40 -17.22 -12.70 -15.36
N PHE A 41 -16.84 -12.45 -14.11
CA PHE A 41 -15.91 -13.31 -13.37
C PHE A 41 -16.58 -13.96 -12.17
N ARG A 42 -16.18 -15.20 -11.88
CA ARG A 42 -16.51 -15.85 -10.61
C ARG A 42 -15.72 -15.19 -9.46
N GLY A 43 -16.45 -14.66 -8.47
CA GLY A 43 -15.91 -14.11 -7.24
C GLY A 43 -16.16 -15.06 -6.04
N ALA A 44 -15.55 -14.74 -4.89
CA ALA A 44 -15.76 -15.52 -3.67
C ALA A 44 -17.19 -15.36 -3.09
N VAL A 45 -17.85 -14.23 -3.34
CA VAL A 45 -19.17 -13.90 -2.78
C VAL A 45 -20.26 -13.91 -3.85
N ALA A 46 -19.95 -13.51 -5.08
CA ALA A 46 -20.90 -13.42 -6.19
C ALA A 46 -20.29 -13.99 -7.46
N ASN A 47 -21.14 -14.60 -8.30
CA ASN A 47 -20.75 -15.05 -9.63
C ASN A 47 -21.12 -13.96 -10.65
N GLY A 48 -20.11 -13.33 -11.26
CA GLY A 48 -20.31 -12.29 -12.29
C GLY A 48 -21.05 -12.77 -13.52
N GLU A 49 -21.01 -14.09 -13.84
CA GLU A 49 -21.71 -14.69 -14.96
C GLU A 49 -23.25 -14.59 -14.82
N ASP A 50 -23.77 -14.55 -13.58
CA ASP A 50 -25.20 -14.42 -13.29
C ASP A 50 -25.75 -13.05 -13.75
N TYR A 51 -24.89 -12.06 -13.95
CA TYR A 51 -25.24 -10.70 -14.35
C TYR A 51 -25.05 -10.44 -15.85
N ILE A 52 -24.66 -11.44 -16.65
CA ILE A 52 -24.47 -11.30 -18.11
C ILE A 52 -25.73 -10.76 -18.79
N PRO A 53 -26.95 -11.31 -18.55
CA PRO A 53 -28.17 -10.80 -19.21
C PRO A 53 -28.44 -9.35 -18.85
N ALA A 54 -28.24 -8.95 -17.60
CA ALA A 54 -28.44 -7.57 -17.15
C ALA A 54 -27.42 -6.61 -17.79
N ALA A 55 -26.16 -7.02 -17.92
CA ALA A 55 -25.11 -6.24 -18.57
C ALA A 55 -25.40 -6.03 -20.06
N ILE A 56 -25.86 -7.07 -20.77
CA ILE A 56 -26.26 -6.98 -22.20
C ILE A 56 -27.47 -6.06 -22.35
N ALA A 57 -28.47 -6.20 -21.49
CA ALA A 57 -29.65 -5.30 -21.50
C ALA A 57 -29.26 -3.84 -21.23
N ALA A 58 -28.21 -3.57 -20.48
CA ALA A 58 -27.65 -2.24 -20.22
C ALA A 58 -26.76 -1.72 -21.38
N GLY A 59 -26.49 -2.54 -22.41
CA GLY A 59 -25.76 -2.13 -23.61
C GLY A 59 -24.33 -2.67 -23.74
N ALA A 60 -23.98 -3.73 -23.01
CA ALA A 60 -22.70 -4.42 -23.24
C ALA A 60 -22.70 -5.06 -24.64
N ILE A 61 -21.67 -4.77 -25.44
CA ILE A 61 -21.51 -5.30 -26.80
C ILE A 61 -20.62 -6.54 -26.83
N ALA A 62 -19.85 -6.77 -25.77
CA ALA A 62 -18.99 -7.94 -25.61
C ALA A 62 -18.92 -8.35 -24.13
N VAL A 63 -18.80 -9.64 -23.90
CA VAL A 63 -18.63 -10.22 -22.57
C VAL A 63 -17.37 -11.07 -22.57
N VAL A 64 -16.45 -10.80 -21.65
CA VAL A 64 -15.29 -11.66 -21.39
C VAL A 64 -15.65 -12.60 -20.24
N ALA A 65 -15.73 -13.88 -20.54
CA ALA A 65 -16.16 -14.91 -19.61
C ALA A 65 -15.49 -16.24 -19.92
N ARG A 66 -15.70 -17.25 -19.06
CA ARG A 66 -15.25 -18.61 -19.33
C ARG A 66 -15.95 -19.20 -20.56
N PRO A 67 -15.33 -20.18 -21.25
CA PRO A 67 -15.92 -20.82 -22.43
C PRO A 67 -17.33 -21.39 -22.22
N GLU A 68 -17.63 -21.86 -21.01
CA GLU A 68 -18.92 -22.46 -20.64
C GLU A 68 -20.00 -21.43 -20.28
N ALA A 69 -19.69 -20.14 -20.26
CA ALA A 69 -20.67 -19.11 -19.93
C ALA A 69 -21.67 -18.90 -21.09
N GLU A 70 -22.94 -18.73 -20.76
CA GLU A 70 -23.98 -18.45 -21.75
C GLU A 70 -24.01 -16.95 -22.08
N VAL A 71 -23.63 -16.60 -23.31
CA VAL A 71 -23.68 -15.21 -23.81
C VAL A 71 -24.54 -15.16 -25.06
N THR A 72 -25.68 -14.45 -24.98
CA THR A 72 -26.59 -14.28 -26.09
C THR A 72 -26.91 -12.80 -26.30
N GLY A 73 -26.67 -12.26 -27.50
CA GLY A 73 -26.93 -10.86 -27.82
C GLY A 73 -25.72 -9.92 -27.66
N ALA A 74 -24.51 -10.48 -27.45
CA ALA A 74 -23.24 -9.77 -27.46
C ALA A 74 -22.11 -10.72 -27.91
N ALA A 75 -20.94 -10.17 -28.24
CA ALA A 75 -19.74 -11.00 -28.51
C ALA A 75 -19.34 -11.77 -27.26
N HIS A 76 -19.14 -13.09 -27.36
CA HIS A 76 -18.56 -13.89 -26.31
C HIS A 76 -17.03 -13.98 -26.53
N LEU A 77 -16.26 -13.23 -25.78
CA LEU A 77 -14.81 -13.29 -25.75
C LEU A 77 -14.40 -14.33 -24.72
N ALA A 78 -14.41 -15.58 -25.14
CA ALA A 78 -14.20 -16.75 -24.27
C ALA A 78 -12.72 -16.95 -23.96
N ASP A 79 -12.39 -17.13 -22.68
CA ASP A 79 -11.04 -17.47 -22.24
C ASP A 79 -11.09 -18.31 -20.95
N ALA A 80 -10.16 -19.26 -20.79
CA ALA A 80 -10.04 -20.06 -19.59
C ALA A 80 -9.67 -19.21 -18.35
N GLU A 81 -8.91 -18.11 -18.57
CA GLU A 81 -8.54 -17.11 -17.56
C GLU A 81 -9.16 -15.75 -17.90
N PRO A 82 -10.49 -15.60 -17.76
CA PRO A 82 -11.20 -14.43 -18.29
C PRO A 82 -10.78 -13.10 -17.61
N ARG A 83 -10.28 -13.16 -16.36
CA ARG A 83 -9.74 -11.96 -15.70
C ARG A 83 -8.49 -11.44 -16.39
N GLN A 84 -7.58 -12.33 -16.75
CA GLN A 84 -6.34 -11.98 -17.45
C GLN A 84 -6.64 -11.47 -18.86
N ALA A 85 -7.51 -12.17 -19.58
CA ALA A 85 -7.95 -11.80 -20.92
C ALA A 85 -8.61 -10.40 -20.94
N PHE A 86 -9.51 -10.16 -20.00
CA PHE A 86 -10.17 -8.84 -19.84
C PHE A 86 -9.13 -7.74 -19.53
N ALA A 87 -8.19 -8.01 -18.64
CA ALA A 87 -7.17 -7.04 -18.28
C ALA A 87 -6.31 -6.64 -19.49
N ARG A 88 -5.91 -7.62 -20.32
CA ARG A 88 -5.15 -7.37 -21.56
C ARG A 88 -5.95 -6.56 -22.58
N LEU A 89 -7.24 -6.85 -22.75
CA LEU A 89 -8.14 -6.07 -23.62
C LEU A 89 -8.30 -4.64 -23.11
N ALA A 90 -8.55 -4.49 -21.80
CA ALA A 90 -8.71 -3.18 -21.17
C ALA A 90 -7.43 -2.33 -21.30
N ALA A 91 -6.25 -2.91 -21.15
CA ALA A 91 -4.98 -2.20 -21.31
C ALA A 91 -4.76 -1.64 -22.72
N GLN A 92 -5.31 -2.28 -23.76
CA GLN A 92 -5.27 -1.75 -25.13
C GLN A 92 -6.21 -0.54 -25.31
N PHE A 93 -7.29 -0.50 -24.56
CA PHE A 93 -8.26 0.59 -24.60
C PHE A 93 -7.79 1.82 -23.81
N PHE A 94 -7.28 1.61 -22.62
CA PHE A 94 -6.81 2.65 -21.71
C PHE A 94 -5.40 3.11 -22.06
N GLN A 95 -5.30 4.03 -23.01
CA GLN A 95 -4.07 4.64 -23.51
C GLN A 95 -4.22 6.17 -23.60
N PRO A 96 -3.15 6.97 -23.49
CA PRO A 96 -1.78 6.56 -23.15
C PRO A 96 -1.62 6.17 -21.68
N VAL A 97 -0.48 5.57 -21.35
CA VAL A 97 -0.04 5.29 -19.96
C VAL A 97 1.30 6.01 -19.70
N PRO A 98 1.71 6.23 -18.42
CA PRO A 98 3.00 6.83 -18.11
C PRO A 98 4.18 6.03 -18.70
N GLU A 99 5.24 6.73 -19.07
CA GLU A 99 6.42 6.13 -19.74
C GLU A 99 7.18 5.16 -18.83
N THR A 100 7.27 5.50 -17.55
CA THR A 100 7.97 4.71 -16.52
C THR A 100 7.01 4.26 -15.46
N VAL A 101 6.75 2.96 -15.42
CA VAL A 101 5.86 2.34 -14.42
C VAL A 101 6.65 1.32 -13.62
N VAL A 102 6.63 1.43 -12.29
CA VAL A 102 7.22 0.45 -11.38
C VAL A 102 6.22 -0.06 -10.37
N ALA A 103 6.41 -1.28 -9.92
CA ALA A 103 5.51 -1.96 -8.98
C ALA A 103 6.25 -2.43 -7.73
N VAL A 104 5.60 -2.37 -6.58
CA VAL A 104 6.19 -2.82 -5.31
C VAL A 104 5.31 -3.88 -4.66
N THR A 105 5.87 -5.05 -4.40
CA THR A 105 5.21 -6.12 -3.63
C THR A 105 5.98 -6.45 -2.35
N GLY A 106 5.33 -7.15 -1.46
CA GLY A 106 5.83 -7.59 -0.15
C GLY A 106 4.70 -7.65 0.86
N THR A 107 4.94 -8.12 2.07
CA THR A 107 3.95 -8.04 3.15
C THR A 107 3.88 -6.61 3.66
N ASN A 108 5.00 -6.07 4.09
CA ASN A 108 5.12 -4.72 4.65
C ASN A 108 5.99 -3.82 3.76
N GLY A 109 5.92 -2.50 3.95
CA GLY A 109 6.77 -1.53 3.28
C GLY A 109 6.31 -1.05 1.90
N LYS A 110 5.30 -1.66 1.27
CA LYS A 110 4.81 -1.28 -0.07
C LYS A 110 4.49 0.21 -0.18
N THR A 111 3.60 0.71 0.68
CA THR A 111 3.17 2.11 0.70
C THR A 111 4.36 3.06 0.88
N SER A 112 5.23 2.77 1.85
CA SER A 112 6.42 3.59 2.10
C SER A 112 7.34 3.59 0.89
N THR A 113 7.58 2.43 0.28
CA THR A 113 8.47 2.31 -0.87
C THR A 113 7.93 3.06 -2.11
N VAL A 114 6.64 2.92 -2.44
CA VAL A 114 6.09 3.66 -3.60
C VAL A 114 6.12 5.18 -3.39
N GLU A 115 5.79 5.64 -2.17
CA GLU A 115 5.83 7.06 -1.84
C GLU A 115 7.25 7.63 -1.83
N MET A 116 8.21 6.92 -1.26
CA MET A 116 9.62 7.33 -1.28
C MET A 116 10.19 7.32 -2.71
N THR A 117 9.82 6.34 -3.53
CA THR A 117 10.22 6.31 -4.96
C THR A 117 9.68 7.53 -5.69
N ARG A 118 8.39 7.87 -5.49
CA ARG A 118 7.80 9.09 -6.03
C ARG A 118 8.55 10.35 -5.57
N GLN A 119 8.91 10.45 -4.28
CA GLN A 119 9.66 11.58 -3.75
C GLN A 119 11.05 11.70 -4.39
N ILE A 120 11.78 10.57 -4.52
CA ILE A 120 13.11 10.56 -5.15
C ILE A 120 13.01 11.00 -6.61
N TRP A 121 12.07 10.45 -7.40
CA TRP A 121 11.87 10.87 -8.79
C TRP A 121 11.55 12.36 -8.91
N ARG A 122 10.74 12.92 -8.00
CA ARG A 122 10.49 14.37 -7.97
C ARG A 122 11.77 15.18 -7.71
N MET A 123 12.63 14.71 -6.81
CA MET A 123 13.92 15.34 -6.54
C MET A 123 14.86 15.25 -7.78
N CYS A 124 14.68 14.23 -8.60
CA CYS A 124 15.36 14.09 -9.91
C CYS A 124 14.67 14.87 -11.04
N GLY A 125 13.65 15.69 -10.75
CA GLY A 125 12.96 16.54 -11.73
C GLY A 125 11.84 15.83 -12.52
N GLN A 126 11.47 14.60 -12.16
CA GLN A 126 10.41 13.87 -12.86
C GLN A 126 9.01 14.26 -12.36
N ARG A 127 8.04 14.28 -13.27
CA ARG A 127 6.61 14.37 -12.88
C ARG A 127 6.14 12.99 -12.46
N ALA A 128 6.19 12.72 -11.16
CA ALA A 128 5.97 11.41 -10.59
C ALA A 128 4.69 11.34 -9.75
N ALA A 129 3.97 10.23 -9.84
CA ALA A 129 2.82 9.89 -9.03
C ALA A 129 2.97 8.51 -8.35
N SER A 130 2.14 8.24 -7.35
CA SER A 130 2.02 6.94 -6.69
C SER A 130 0.57 6.48 -6.64
N ILE A 131 0.34 5.16 -6.68
CA ILE A 131 -0.97 4.53 -6.53
C ILE A 131 -0.86 3.43 -5.48
N GLY A 132 -1.68 3.50 -4.43
CA GLY A 132 -1.65 2.50 -3.37
C GLY A 132 -2.66 2.75 -2.26
N THR A 133 -2.33 2.32 -1.06
CA THR A 133 -3.19 2.43 0.13
C THR A 133 -3.56 3.89 0.45
N LEU A 134 -2.69 4.84 0.15
CA LEU A 134 -2.97 6.28 0.31
C LEU A 134 -3.84 6.85 -0.82
N GLY A 135 -4.21 6.03 -1.81
CA GLY A 135 -4.92 6.45 -3.01
C GLY A 135 -3.99 6.78 -4.17
N VAL A 136 -4.35 7.77 -4.96
CA VAL A 136 -3.52 8.33 -6.05
C VAL A 136 -2.91 9.64 -5.54
N THR A 137 -1.58 9.70 -5.46
CA THR A 137 -0.85 10.91 -5.11
C THR A 137 -0.09 11.43 -6.32
N THR A 138 -0.44 12.62 -6.78
CA THR A 138 0.19 13.32 -7.91
C THR A 138 1.18 14.39 -7.40
N PRO A 139 1.86 15.13 -8.25
CA PRO A 139 2.61 16.31 -7.82
C PRO A 139 1.75 17.38 -7.14
N ASP A 140 0.48 17.48 -7.51
CA ASP A 140 -0.38 18.61 -7.18
C ASP A 140 -1.47 18.24 -6.13
N GLU A 141 -1.91 16.97 -6.07
CA GLU A 141 -2.98 16.53 -5.16
C GLU A 141 -2.85 15.07 -4.72
N SER A 142 -3.65 14.69 -3.71
CA SER A 142 -3.80 13.30 -3.26
C SER A 142 -5.28 12.96 -3.10
N VAL A 143 -5.72 11.91 -3.80
CA VAL A 143 -7.12 11.45 -3.81
C VAL A 143 -7.19 10.02 -3.31
N SER A 144 -7.94 9.78 -2.23
CA SER A 144 -8.14 8.43 -1.68
C SER A 144 -9.03 7.59 -2.59
N THR A 145 -8.59 6.35 -2.88
CA THR A 145 -9.34 5.39 -3.70
C THR A 145 -9.95 4.24 -2.90
N GLY A 146 -9.67 4.16 -1.59
CA GLY A 146 -10.22 3.16 -0.68
C GLY A 146 -9.66 1.74 -0.79
N LEU A 147 -8.83 1.44 -1.79
CA LEU A 147 -8.21 0.13 -2.00
C LEU A 147 -6.71 0.26 -2.27
N THR A 148 -5.91 -0.63 -1.67
CA THR A 148 -4.45 -0.69 -1.90
C THR A 148 -4.12 -0.92 -3.38
N THR A 149 -4.83 -1.84 -4.03
CA THR A 149 -4.77 -2.07 -5.48
C THR A 149 -6.20 -2.01 -5.99
N PRO A 150 -6.59 -0.94 -6.72
CA PRO A 150 -7.92 -0.82 -7.32
C PRO A 150 -8.25 -1.98 -8.26
N ASP A 151 -9.52 -2.11 -8.66
CA ASP A 151 -9.88 -3.01 -9.76
C ASP A 151 -9.20 -2.57 -11.07
N ILE A 152 -9.09 -3.51 -12.01
CA ILE A 152 -8.32 -3.31 -13.25
C ILE A 152 -8.83 -2.10 -14.08
N VAL A 153 -10.14 -1.86 -14.12
CA VAL A 153 -10.72 -0.74 -14.89
C VAL A 153 -10.36 0.58 -14.25
N THR A 154 -10.56 0.70 -12.94
CA THR A 154 -10.20 1.89 -12.16
C THR A 154 -8.68 2.12 -12.22
N PHE A 155 -7.87 1.06 -12.11
CA PHE A 155 -6.41 1.15 -12.16
C PHE A 155 -5.92 1.69 -13.50
N LEU A 156 -6.38 1.13 -14.63
CA LEU A 156 -5.98 1.56 -15.96
C LEU A 156 -6.53 2.95 -16.32
N SER A 157 -7.73 3.27 -15.86
CA SER A 157 -8.30 4.62 -16.01
C SER A 157 -7.45 5.67 -15.29
N ASN A 158 -7.01 5.39 -14.06
CA ASN A 158 -6.09 6.27 -13.31
C ASN A 158 -4.76 6.44 -14.06
N MET A 159 -4.17 5.36 -14.59
CA MET A 159 -2.92 5.44 -15.37
C MET A 159 -3.08 6.34 -16.60
N THR A 160 -4.21 6.19 -17.32
CA THR A 160 -4.49 7.03 -18.50
C THR A 160 -4.72 8.50 -18.10
N GLY A 161 -5.43 8.74 -17.00
CA GLY A 161 -5.62 10.10 -16.46
C GLY A 161 -4.30 10.76 -16.14
N LEU A 162 -3.45 10.09 -15.36
CA LEU A 162 -2.12 10.56 -14.98
C LEU A 162 -1.23 10.89 -16.19
N ALA A 163 -1.21 10.00 -17.20
CA ALA A 163 -0.44 10.26 -18.43
C ALA A 163 -0.96 11.50 -19.18
N ARG A 164 -2.28 11.71 -19.25
CA ARG A 164 -2.87 12.91 -19.87
C ARG A 164 -2.57 14.19 -19.10
N GLU A 165 -2.39 14.11 -17.80
CA GLU A 165 -1.94 15.21 -16.92
C GLU A 165 -0.42 15.45 -17.02
N GLY A 166 0.30 14.69 -17.84
CA GLY A 166 1.72 14.81 -18.07
C GLY A 166 2.59 14.15 -17.00
N VAL A 167 2.01 13.24 -16.20
CA VAL A 167 2.80 12.37 -15.31
C VAL A 167 3.57 11.37 -16.13
N THR A 168 4.89 11.34 -15.95
CA THR A 168 5.81 10.47 -16.70
C THR A 168 6.20 9.21 -15.92
N HIS A 169 6.20 9.27 -14.59
CA HIS A 169 6.66 8.19 -13.71
C HIS A 169 5.57 7.81 -12.70
N VAL A 170 5.26 6.53 -12.59
CA VAL A 170 4.29 6.02 -11.60
C VAL A 170 4.85 4.82 -10.85
N ALA A 171 4.84 4.90 -9.52
CA ALA A 171 5.07 3.77 -8.63
C ALA A 171 3.73 3.28 -8.05
N TYR A 172 3.44 1.98 -8.08
CA TYR A 172 2.21 1.46 -7.52
C TYR A 172 2.41 0.25 -6.61
N GLU A 173 1.47 0.08 -5.66
CA GLU A 173 1.44 -1.09 -4.79
C GLU A 173 0.82 -2.29 -5.51
N ALA A 174 1.60 -3.37 -5.67
CA ALA A 174 1.15 -4.66 -6.18
C ALA A 174 0.86 -5.61 -5.01
N SER A 175 -0.36 -5.57 -4.49
CA SER A 175 -0.80 -6.49 -3.42
C SER A 175 -0.91 -7.93 -3.95
N SER A 176 -0.81 -8.93 -3.05
CA SER A 176 -0.99 -10.35 -3.45
C SER A 176 -2.38 -10.61 -4.06
N HIS A 177 -3.42 -9.98 -3.50
CA HIS A 177 -4.77 -10.03 -4.07
C HIS A 177 -4.83 -9.38 -5.47
N GLY A 178 -4.17 -8.22 -5.64
CA GLY A 178 -4.11 -7.54 -6.93
C GLY A 178 -3.41 -8.39 -7.99
N LEU A 179 -2.29 -9.01 -7.62
CA LEU A 179 -1.54 -9.91 -8.51
C LEU A 179 -2.33 -11.18 -8.84
N SER A 180 -2.92 -11.87 -7.83
CA SER A 180 -3.70 -13.10 -8.08
C SER A 180 -5.00 -12.85 -8.83
N GLN A 181 -5.53 -11.62 -8.80
CA GLN A 181 -6.75 -11.22 -9.52
C GLN A 181 -6.46 -10.45 -10.83
N PHE A 182 -5.22 -10.44 -11.31
CA PHE A 182 -4.81 -9.78 -12.56
C PHE A 182 -5.15 -8.27 -12.63
N ARG A 183 -5.17 -7.58 -11.47
CA ARG A 183 -5.51 -6.15 -11.43
C ARG A 183 -4.40 -5.22 -11.95
N ASN A 184 -3.22 -5.77 -12.24
CA ASN A 184 -2.02 -5.03 -12.65
C ASN A 184 -1.49 -5.46 -14.03
N GLU A 185 -2.30 -6.17 -14.82
CA GLU A 185 -1.90 -6.70 -16.12
C GLU A 185 -1.89 -5.61 -17.22
N GLY A 186 -1.09 -5.86 -18.24
CA GLY A 186 -1.13 -5.11 -19.51
C GLY A 186 -0.41 -3.78 -19.51
N LEU A 187 0.26 -3.39 -18.41
CA LEU A 187 1.11 -2.20 -18.36
C LEU A 187 2.58 -2.54 -18.65
N PRO A 188 3.36 -1.64 -19.24
CA PRO A 188 4.79 -1.80 -19.44
C PRO A 188 5.53 -1.53 -18.11
N VAL A 189 5.51 -2.46 -17.16
CA VAL A 189 6.19 -2.33 -15.88
C VAL A 189 7.68 -2.56 -16.08
N VAL A 190 8.50 -1.51 -16.00
CA VAL A 190 9.95 -1.57 -16.29
C VAL A 190 10.77 -2.09 -15.13
N ALA A 191 10.28 -1.95 -13.88
CA ALA A 191 10.92 -2.55 -12.71
C ALA A 191 9.89 -2.96 -11.67
N GLY A 192 10.19 -4.04 -10.95
CA GLY A 192 9.42 -4.52 -9.81
C GLY A 192 10.28 -4.57 -8.56
N ALA A 193 9.70 -4.32 -7.38
CA ALA A 193 10.41 -4.47 -6.11
C ALA A 193 9.77 -5.50 -5.20
N PHE A 194 10.62 -6.22 -4.45
CA PHE A 194 10.22 -7.10 -3.34
C PHE A 194 10.84 -6.59 -2.04
N THR A 195 9.99 -6.29 -1.06
CA THR A 195 10.43 -5.76 0.24
C THR A 195 10.66 -6.87 1.27
N ASN A 196 9.67 -7.72 1.53
CA ASN A 196 9.72 -8.80 2.51
C ASN A 196 8.52 -9.74 2.40
N LEU A 197 8.58 -10.88 3.11
CA LEU A 197 7.44 -11.77 3.30
C LEU A 197 7.36 -12.21 4.76
N SER A 198 6.25 -11.89 5.42
CA SER A 198 5.88 -12.38 6.74
C SER A 198 4.44 -12.92 6.73
N ARG A 199 4.01 -13.53 7.82
CA ARG A 199 2.66 -14.13 7.91
C ARG A 199 1.58 -13.06 7.82
N ASP A 200 0.78 -13.13 6.75
CA ASP A 200 -0.38 -12.26 6.53
C ASP A 200 -1.30 -12.89 5.47
N HIS A 201 -2.55 -12.43 5.37
CA HIS A 201 -3.51 -12.81 4.33
C HIS A 201 -3.74 -14.34 4.15
N LEU A 202 -3.58 -15.14 5.22
CA LEU A 202 -3.87 -16.59 5.18
C LEU A 202 -5.37 -16.89 5.29
N ASP A 203 -6.21 -15.89 5.40
CA ASP A 203 -7.65 -15.92 5.18
C ASP A 203 -8.02 -15.99 3.69
N TYR A 204 -7.10 -15.55 2.82
CA TYR A 204 -7.25 -15.55 1.36
C TYR A 204 -6.34 -16.57 0.66
N HIS A 205 -5.09 -16.69 1.08
CA HIS A 205 -4.12 -17.65 0.56
C HIS A 205 -4.10 -18.91 1.42
N ALA A 206 -4.07 -20.09 0.80
CA ALA A 206 -4.13 -21.36 1.51
C ALA A 206 -2.95 -21.57 2.48
N ASN A 207 -1.78 -21.04 2.15
CA ASN A 207 -0.56 -21.14 2.96
C ASN A 207 0.48 -20.09 2.51
N MET A 208 1.63 -20.06 3.19
CA MET A 208 2.72 -19.11 2.90
C MET A 208 3.33 -19.31 1.50
N GLU A 209 3.32 -20.54 0.96
CA GLU A 209 3.83 -20.83 -0.39
C GLU A 209 2.93 -20.20 -1.46
N ASP A 210 1.60 -20.35 -1.32
CA ASP A 210 0.63 -19.74 -2.23
C ASP A 210 0.69 -18.21 -2.14
N TYR A 211 0.87 -17.68 -0.92
CA TYR A 211 1.04 -16.23 -0.69
C TYR A 211 2.31 -15.70 -1.37
N PHE A 212 3.43 -16.43 -1.24
CA PHE A 212 4.67 -16.11 -1.93
C PHE A 212 4.52 -16.21 -3.45
N ALA A 213 3.94 -17.31 -3.95
CA ALA A 213 3.72 -17.52 -5.38
C ALA A 213 2.88 -16.38 -6.00
N ALA A 214 1.82 -15.96 -5.32
CA ALA A 214 1.00 -14.83 -5.76
C ALA A 214 1.82 -13.54 -5.91
N LYS A 215 2.74 -13.25 -4.97
CA LYS A 215 3.64 -12.08 -5.08
C LYS A 215 4.67 -12.23 -6.19
N MET A 216 5.19 -13.43 -6.40
CA MET A 216 6.20 -13.70 -7.44
C MET A 216 5.65 -13.54 -8.85
N ARG A 217 4.32 -13.51 -9.05
CA ARG A 217 3.72 -13.14 -10.33
C ARG A 217 4.18 -11.75 -10.80
N LEU A 218 4.56 -10.84 -9.87
CA LEU A 218 5.18 -9.57 -10.23
C LEU A 218 6.40 -9.80 -11.15
N PHE A 219 7.28 -10.73 -10.79
CA PHE A 219 8.52 -10.99 -11.55
C PHE A 219 8.31 -12.00 -12.67
N SER A 220 7.41 -12.97 -12.51
CA SER A 220 7.19 -14.02 -13.52
C SER A 220 6.29 -13.57 -14.68
N GLU A 221 5.43 -12.55 -14.49
CA GLU A 221 4.40 -12.19 -15.47
C GLU A 221 4.26 -10.69 -15.72
N VAL A 222 4.36 -9.84 -14.68
CA VAL A 222 3.99 -8.41 -14.76
C VAL A 222 5.15 -7.53 -15.22
N VAL A 223 6.35 -7.74 -14.68
CA VAL A 223 7.54 -6.99 -15.11
C VAL A 223 7.88 -7.37 -16.55
N SER A 224 8.06 -6.35 -17.38
CA SER A 224 8.37 -6.49 -18.80
C SER A 224 9.67 -7.25 -19.04
N ASP A 225 9.80 -7.91 -20.18
CA ASP A 225 11.03 -8.61 -20.57
C ASP A 225 12.21 -7.62 -20.60
N GLY A 226 13.34 -8.03 -20.02
CA GLY A 226 14.52 -7.17 -19.86
C GLY A 226 14.40 -6.14 -18.73
N GLY A 227 13.30 -6.13 -17.99
CA GLY A 227 13.10 -5.25 -16.85
C GLY A 227 13.98 -5.60 -15.63
N VAL A 228 13.80 -4.86 -14.54
CA VAL A 228 14.63 -4.95 -13.33
C VAL A 228 13.83 -5.47 -12.14
N ALA A 229 14.42 -6.38 -11.37
CA ALA A 229 13.92 -6.83 -10.08
C ALA A 229 14.77 -6.23 -8.96
N VAL A 230 14.22 -5.27 -8.23
CA VAL A 230 14.85 -4.65 -7.05
C VAL A 230 14.42 -5.45 -5.82
N ILE A 231 15.40 -6.04 -5.11
CA ILE A 231 15.10 -6.97 -4.02
C ILE A 231 15.82 -6.54 -2.75
N TRP A 232 15.08 -6.37 -1.65
CA TRP A 232 15.65 -6.30 -0.32
C TRP A 232 16.28 -7.64 0.03
N ALA A 233 17.61 -7.71 0.14
CA ALA A 233 18.35 -8.96 0.18
C ALA A 233 18.37 -9.65 1.56
N ASP A 234 17.98 -8.93 2.62
CA ASP A 234 18.10 -9.40 4.01
C ASP A 234 16.85 -10.13 4.53
N ASP A 235 15.80 -10.26 3.71
CA ASP A 235 14.62 -11.06 4.06
C ASP A 235 14.86 -12.55 3.79
N ALA A 236 14.29 -13.43 4.61
CA ALA A 236 14.45 -14.87 4.48
C ALA A 236 13.96 -15.45 3.13
N TRP A 237 13.04 -14.77 2.45
CA TRP A 237 12.48 -15.18 1.16
C TRP A 237 13.20 -14.57 -0.04
N SER A 238 14.17 -13.68 0.19
CA SER A 238 14.86 -12.93 -0.87
C SER A 238 15.59 -13.82 -1.86
N GLY A 239 16.23 -14.88 -1.40
CA GLY A 239 16.89 -15.85 -2.28
C GLY A 239 15.96 -16.51 -3.30
N ARG A 240 14.72 -16.78 -2.89
CA ARG A 240 13.67 -17.32 -3.76
C ARG A 240 13.13 -16.26 -4.71
N ALA A 241 12.96 -15.01 -4.26
CA ALA A 241 12.55 -13.90 -5.12
C ALA A 241 13.61 -13.62 -6.20
N ILE A 242 14.89 -13.64 -5.85
CA ILE A 242 16.02 -13.54 -6.80
C ILE A 242 15.96 -14.68 -7.83
N SER A 243 15.68 -15.90 -7.39
CA SER A 243 15.57 -17.07 -8.29
C SER A 243 14.40 -16.91 -9.27
N ALA A 244 13.24 -16.43 -8.82
CA ALA A 244 12.08 -16.16 -9.67
C ALA A 244 12.39 -15.08 -10.73
N ALA A 245 13.06 -14.00 -10.34
CA ALA A 245 13.46 -12.93 -11.26
C ALA A 245 14.46 -13.41 -12.31
N ARG A 246 15.46 -14.21 -11.90
CA ARG A 246 16.47 -14.79 -12.81
C ARG A 246 15.85 -15.77 -13.80
N ALA A 247 14.86 -16.56 -13.40
CA ALA A 247 14.14 -17.46 -14.29
C ALA A 247 13.49 -16.73 -15.48
N ARG A 248 13.08 -15.47 -15.30
CA ARG A 248 12.57 -14.57 -16.35
C ARG A 248 13.65 -13.71 -17.01
N ARG A 249 14.93 -13.94 -16.69
CA ARG A 249 16.07 -13.16 -17.21
C ARG A 249 15.96 -11.66 -16.90
N LEU A 250 15.29 -11.29 -15.80
CA LEU A 250 15.28 -9.93 -15.31
C LEU A 250 16.67 -9.55 -14.77
N THR A 251 17.04 -8.29 -14.90
CA THR A 251 18.21 -7.75 -14.22
C THR A 251 17.92 -7.70 -12.71
N VAL A 252 18.74 -8.36 -11.89
CA VAL A 252 18.55 -8.39 -10.44
C VAL A 252 19.39 -7.28 -9.81
N PHE A 253 18.71 -6.37 -9.10
CA PHE A 253 19.29 -5.27 -8.34
C PHE A 253 19.03 -5.51 -6.85
N THR A 254 20.04 -5.90 -6.08
CA THR A 254 19.87 -6.23 -4.66
C THR A 254 20.35 -5.09 -3.76
N VAL A 255 19.57 -4.81 -2.71
CA VAL A 255 19.87 -3.77 -1.72
C VAL A 255 19.79 -4.34 -0.30
N GLY A 256 20.60 -3.84 0.63
CA GLY A 256 20.63 -4.29 2.03
C GLY A 256 22.03 -4.64 2.52
N GLU A 257 22.14 -5.23 3.70
CA GLU A 257 23.44 -5.69 4.25
C GLU A 257 24.06 -6.78 3.36
N GLN A 258 23.21 -7.65 2.80
CA GLN A 258 23.57 -8.66 1.80
C GLN A 258 23.39 -8.17 0.35
N GLY A 259 23.06 -6.88 0.17
CA GLY A 259 22.91 -6.26 -1.14
C GLY A 259 24.23 -6.16 -1.89
N LEU A 260 24.17 -6.44 -3.22
CA LEU A 260 25.32 -6.34 -4.10
C LEU A 260 25.31 -5.04 -4.92
N SER A 261 24.15 -4.44 -5.14
CA SER A 261 24.01 -3.21 -5.93
C SER A 261 24.07 -1.97 -5.04
N ILE A 262 23.30 -1.94 -3.94
CA ILE A 262 23.50 -0.97 -2.85
C ILE A 262 23.71 -1.80 -1.58
N LYS A 263 24.92 -1.73 -1.04
CA LYS A 263 25.27 -2.42 0.21
C LYS A 263 25.07 -1.50 1.41
N LEU A 264 24.27 -1.92 2.37
CA LEU A 264 24.18 -1.27 3.67
C LEU A 264 25.34 -1.77 4.54
N ILE A 265 26.31 -0.90 4.82
CA ILE A 265 27.50 -1.23 5.62
C ILE A 265 27.18 -1.11 7.11
N SER A 266 26.52 -0.02 7.50
CA SER A 266 26.11 0.21 8.88
C SER A 266 24.88 1.11 8.97
N ARG A 267 24.16 0.97 10.08
CA ARG A 267 23.02 1.81 10.45
C ARG A 267 23.17 2.23 11.92
N CYS A 268 23.23 3.53 12.15
CA CYS A 268 23.30 4.12 13.48
C CYS A 268 22.01 4.89 13.78
N PRO A 269 21.11 4.36 14.63
CA PRO A 269 19.91 5.07 15.06
C PRO A 269 20.23 6.35 15.82
N GLY A 270 19.46 7.41 15.57
CA GLY A 270 19.48 8.67 16.32
C GLY A 270 18.05 9.09 16.65
N HIS A 271 17.86 10.09 17.49
CA HIS A 271 16.55 10.48 18.03
C HIS A 271 15.52 10.93 16.97
N LEU A 272 15.96 11.56 15.89
CA LEU A 272 15.08 12.09 14.84
C LEU A 272 15.32 11.49 13.44
N GLY A 273 16.13 10.45 13.36
CA GLY A 273 16.52 9.80 12.12
C GLY A 273 17.61 8.77 12.37
N GLN A 274 18.35 8.41 11.33
CA GLN A 274 19.43 7.43 11.41
C GLN A 274 20.52 7.73 10.39
N GLU A 275 21.78 7.53 10.76
CA GLU A 275 22.91 7.58 9.84
C GLU A 275 23.05 6.21 9.17
N LEU A 276 23.08 6.18 7.85
CA LEU A 276 23.37 5.01 7.04
C LEU A 276 24.73 5.17 6.39
N GLU A 277 25.60 4.18 6.51
CA GLU A 277 26.76 4.05 5.65
C GLU A 277 26.42 3.04 4.55
N ILE A 278 26.44 3.47 3.31
CA ILE A 278 26.11 2.66 2.14
C ILE A 278 27.27 2.63 1.14
N GLU A 279 27.36 1.53 0.39
CA GLU A 279 28.29 1.41 -0.75
C GLU A 279 27.50 1.20 -2.03
N TYR A 280 27.77 2.03 -3.03
CA TYR A 280 27.23 1.94 -4.39
C TYR A 280 28.35 2.10 -5.39
N GLU A 281 28.48 1.14 -6.33
CA GLU A 281 29.57 1.12 -7.35
C GLU A 281 30.98 1.31 -6.74
N GLY A 282 31.23 0.65 -5.60
CA GLY A 282 32.51 0.71 -4.90
C GLY A 282 32.77 2.01 -4.14
N THR A 283 31.83 2.97 -4.16
CA THR A 283 31.96 4.24 -3.43
C THR A 283 31.11 4.21 -2.18
N ARG A 284 31.75 4.45 -1.02
CA ARG A 284 31.07 4.56 0.27
C ARG A 284 30.57 5.98 0.52
N ARG A 285 29.38 6.09 1.05
CA ARG A 285 28.74 7.35 1.43
C ARG A 285 28.01 7.22 2.76
N LYS A 286 28.02 8.29 3.55
CA LYS A 286 27.18 8.45 4.72
C LYS A 286 25.95 9.28 4.35
N VAL A 287 24.78 8.79 4.73
CA VAL A 287 23.50 9.44 4.48
C VAL A 287 22.78 9.59 5.82
N MET A 288 22.37 10.80 6.14
CA MET A 288 21.47 11.04 7.28
C MET A 288 20.03 10.89 6.81
N LEU A 289 19.45 9.71 7.02
CA LEU A 289 18.05 9.43 6.70
C LEU A 289 17.14 10.03 7.79
N PRO A 290 16.23 11.00 7.47
CA PRO A 290 15.38 11.66 8.46
C PRO A 290 14.15 10.83 8.83
N LEU A 291 14.24 9.52 8.72
CA LEU A 291 13.21 8.53 9.03
C LEU A 291 13.76 7.56 10.08
N ILE A 292 12.90 7.05 10.94
CA ILE A 292 13.28 6.12 12.01
C ILE A 292 12.80 4.70 11.75
N GLY A 293 13.49 3.75 12.36
CA GLY A 293 13.22 2.32 12.22
C GLY A 293 14.00 1.65 11.07
N ALA A 294 14.46 0.44 11.33
CA ALA A 294 15.24 -0.34 10.37
C ALA A 294 14.49 -0.58 9.05
N TYR A 295 13.19 -0.86 9.13
CA TYR A 295 12.38 -1.10 7.95
C TYR A 295 12.19 0.16 7.06
N GLN A 296 12.27 1.38 7.63
CA GLN A 296 12.26 2.60 6.83
C GLN A 296 13.57 2.79 6.07
N ALA A 297 14.72 2.39 6.65
CA ALA A 297 15.98 2.34 5.92
C ALA A 297 15.90 1.32 4.77
N ALA A 298 15.34 0.13 5.01
CA ALA A 298 15.11 -0.86 3.96
C ALA A 298 14.23 -0.31 2.83
N ASN A 299 13.08 0.29 3.16
CA ASN A 299 12.17 0.90 2.19
C ASN A 299 12.86 2.01 1.38
N ALA A 300 13.65 2.86 2.03
CA ALA A 300 14.39 3.95 1.38
C ALA A 300 15.44 3.42 0.40
N LEU A 301 16.18 2.36 0.76
CA LEU A 301 17.17 1.72 -0.12
C LEU A 301 16.52 1.00 -1.31
N VAL A 302 15.38 0.32 -1.10
CA VAL A 302 14.59 -0.27 -2.20
C VAL A 302 14.07 0.82 -3.14
N SER A 303 13.62 1.96 -2.60
CA SER A 303 13.16 3.11 -3.40
C SER A 303 14.30 3.74 -4.22
N ALA A 304 15.49 3.86 -3.62
CA ALA A 304 16.69 4.29 -4.34
C ALA A 304 17.04 3.31 -5.47
N GLY A 305 16.96 2.00 -5.21
CA GLY A 305 17.16 0.95 -6.20
C GLY A 305 16.20 1.07 -7.39
N LEU A 306 14.89 1.33 -7.13
CA LEU A 306 13.90 1.57 -8.17
C LEU A 306 14.22 2.83 -9.01
N ALA A 307 14.58 3.93 -8.35
CA ALA A 307 14.92 5.17 -9.04
C ALA A 307 16.19 5.01 -9.92
N LEU A 308 17.21 4.36 -9.40
CA LEU A 308 18.44 4.05 -10.16
C LEU A 308 18.15 3.11 -11.34
N SER A 309 17.33 2.08 -11.12
CA SER A 309 16.94 1.10 -12.16
C SER A 309 16.14 1.73 -13.30
N THR A 310 15.56 2.90 -13.08
CA THR A 310 14.77 3.67 -14.07
C THR A 310 15.55 4.85 -14.65
N GLY A 311 16.89 4.88 -14.47
CA GLY A 311 17.77 5.82 -15.11
C GLY A 311 17.92 7.18 -14.41
N SER A 312 17.48 7.30 -13.15
CA SER A 312 17.73 8.53 -12.37
C SER A 312 19.23 8.70 -12.04
N ASP A 313 19.67 9.97 -11.97
CA ASP A 313 21.06 10.30 -11.64
C ASP A 313 21.48 9.80 -10.25
N PRO A 314 22.53 8.97 -10.14
CA PRO A 314 22.93 8.36 -8.86
C PRO A 314 23.25 9.37 -7.74
N ALA A 315 23.89 10.48 -8.07
CA ALA A 315 24.22 11.49 -7.07
C ALA A 315 22.94 12.09 -6.47
N THR A 316 22.00 12.47 -7.32
CA THR A 316 20.70 13.04 -6.91
C THR A 316 19.85 12.04 -6.13
N VAL A 317 19.83 10.75 -6.54
CA VAL A 317 19.11 9.69 -5.83
C VAL A 317 19.67 9.49 -4.42
N LEU A 318 20.98 9.33 -4.28
CA LEU A 318 21.61 9.06 -2.98
C LEU A 318 21.55 10.27 -2.05
N ASP A 319 21.72 11.48 -2.55
CA ASP A 319 21.53 12.72 -1.77
C ASP A 319 20.04 12.92 -1.39
N GLY A 320 19.13 12.46 -2.26
CA GLY A 320 17.69 12.49 -2.04
C GLY A 320 17.24 11.69 -0.81
N LEU A 321 17.95 10.61 -0.44
CA LEU A 321 17.66 9.84 0.77
C LEU A 321 17.67 10.70 2.03
N GLY A 322 18.57 11.68 2.12
CA GLY A 322 18.65 12.61 3.24
C GLY A 322 17.54 13.67 3.28
N ARG A 323 16.71 13.75 2.24
CA ARG A 323 15.62 14.73 2.09
C ARG A 323 14.23 14.07 2.05
N LEU A 324 14.16 12.74 2.24
CA LEU A 324 12.90 12.01 2.28
C LEU A 324 12.01 12.53 3.40
N GLN A 325 10.74 12.72 3.08
CA GLN A 325 9.72 13.09 4.07
C GLN A 325 9.01 11.84 4.58
N PRO A 326 8.55 11.85 5.84
CA PRO A 326 7.74 10.77 6.37
C PRO A 326 6.54 10.48 5.47
N VAL A 327 6.24 9.20 5.32
CA VAL A 327 5.04 8.75 4.61
C VAL A 327 3.86 8.78 5.57
N ARG A 328 2.73 9.36 5.13
CA ARG A 328 1.56 9.58 5.98
C ARG A 328 1.12 8.29 6.68
N GLY A 329 1.07 8.36 8.01
CA GLY A 329 0.66 7.25 8.86
C GLY A 329 1.59 6.04 8.85
N ARG A 330 2.86 6.19 8.50
CA ARG A 330 3.88 5.13 8.49
C ARG A 330 5.11 5.55 9.30
N LEU A 331 5.05 5.44 10.62
CA LEU A 331 5.95 6.10 11.57
C LEU A 331 6.17 7.57 11.17
N GLU A 332 5.09 8.25 10.85
CA GLU A 332 5.12 9.67 10.52
C GLU A 332 5.38 10.48 11.79
N ARG A 333 6.49 11.25 11.80
CA ARG A 333 6.70 12.21 12.88
C ARG A 333 5.71 13.37 12.73
N ALA A 334 4.61 13.29 13.49
CA ALA A 334 3.54 14.26 13.45
C ALA A 334 3.95 15.58 14.10
N ALA A 335 4.63 15.53 15.26
CA ALA A 335 5.00 16.69 16.05
C ALA A 335 6.25 16.42 16.91
N ILE A 336 6.78 17.48 17.50
CA ILE A 336 7.67 17.43 18.65
C ILE A 336 6.96 18.19 19.78
N SER A 337 6.83 17.55 20.97
CA SER A 337 6.17 18.16 22.12
C SER A 337 6.98 19.33 22.71
N ALA A 338 6.39 20.12 23.57
CA ALA A 338 7.08 21.19 24.27
C ALA A 338 8.25 20.69 25.15
N SER A 339 8.20 19.45 25.61
CA SER A 339 9.30 18.79 26.34
C SER A 339 10.42 18.27 25.44
N GLY A 340 10.28 18.33 24.11
CA GLY A 340 11.24 17.82 23.13
C GLY A 340 10.99 16.36 22.70
N ALA A 341 9.94 15.69 23.21
CA ALA A 341 9.59 14.33 22.82
C ALA A 341 8.93 14.32 21.43
N PRO A 342 9.44 13.55 20.46
CA PRO A 342 8.77 13.37 19.18
C PRO A 342 7.53 12.48 19.32
N VAL A 343 6.50 12.80 18.53
CA VAL A 343 5.23 12.08 18.43
C VAL A 343 5.14 11.44 17.06
N TYR A 344 5.04 10.12 17.03
CA TYR A 344 4.93 9.33 15.80
C TYR A 344 3.52 8.76 15.65
N VAL A 345 3.02 8.77 14.40
CA VAL A 345 1.73 8.17 14.03
C VAL A 345 1.98 7.00 13.10
N ASP A 346 1.35 5.84 13.38
CA ASP A 346 1.47 4.63 12.59
C ASP A 346 0.13 3.93 12.36
N TYR A 347 0.03 3.20 11.25
CA TYR A 347 -1.14 2.40 10.89
C TYR A 347 -1.16 1.01 11.56
N ALA A 348 -0.25 0.71 12.45
CA ALA A 348 -0.14 -0.58 13.14
C ALA A 348 -1.44 -0.91 13.91
N HIS A 349 -2.22 -1.85 13.38
CA HIS A 349 -3.54 -2.26 13.88
C HIS A 349 -3.68 -3.78 14.05
N THR A 350 -2.55 -4.50 14.01
CA THR A 350 -2.42 -5.93 14.32
C THR A 350 -1.32 -6.12 15.35
N PRO A 351 -1.28 -7.24 16.11
CA PRO A 351 -0.24 -7.50 17.09
C PRO A 351 1.17 -7.40 16.51
N ASP A 352 1.44 -8.08 15.39
CA ASP A 352 2.75 -8.08 14.73
C ASP A 352 3.17 -6.69 14.25
N ALA A 353 2.24 -5.93 13.64
CA ALA A 353 2.52 -4.58 13.19
C ALA A 353 2.80 -3.62 14.35
N LEU A 354 2.07 -3.77 15.47
CA LEU A 354 2.28 -2.97 16.68
C LEU A 354 3.63 -3.29 17.31
N ALA A 355 3.98 -4.57 17.42
CA ALA A 355 5.31 -4.99 17.88
C ALA A 355 6.43 -4.38 17.01
N ALA A 356 6.31 -4.50 15.69
CA ALA A 356 7.29 -3.97 14.75
C ALA A 356 7.44 -2.44 14.84
N ALA A 357 6.33 -1.70 15.01
CA ALA A 357 6.37 -0.25 15.18
C ALA A 357 7.06 0.16 16.51
N ILE A 358 6.73 -0.53 17.59
CA ILE A 358 7.34 -0.31 18.92
C ILE A 358 8.84 -0.64 18.89
N GLU A 359 9.20 -1.80 18.37
CA GLU A 359 10.60 -2.23 18.25
C GLU A 359 11.42 -1.29 17.35
N ALA A 360 10.82 -0.77 16.29
CA ALA A 360 11.48 0.19 15.42
C ALA A 360 11.83 1.51 16.14
N LEU A 361 11.05 1.90 17.14
CA LEU A 361 11.25 3.14 17.91
C LEU A 361 12.29 2.96 19.04
N ARG A 362 12.38 1.77 19.65
CA ARG A 362 13.25 1.51 20.80
C ARG A 362 14.71 1.94 20.62
N PRO A 363 15.40 1.69 19.49
CA PRO A 363 16.78 2.14 19.30
C PRO A 363 16.95 3.65 19.18
N HIS A 364 15.87 4.41 19.06
CA HIS A 364 15.87 5.85 18.83
C HIS A 364 15.57 6.69 20.08
N LEU A 365 15.17 6.07 21.18
CA LEU A 365 14.84 6.75 22.44
C LEU A 365 15.93 6.56 23.49
N SER A 366 16.06 7.53 24.39
CA SER A 366 16.91 7.43 25.60
C SER A 366 16.08 7.40 26.89
N GLY A 367 14.79 7.64 26.80
CA GLY A 367 13.81 7.62 27.89
C GLY A 367 12.78 6.51 27.71
N ARG A 368 11.50 6.86 27.89
CA ARG A 368 10.36 5.94 27.87
C ARG A 368 9.66 5.95 26.51
N LEU A 369 9.06 4.82 26.13
CA LEU A 369 8.11 4.72 25.03
C LEU A 369 6.68 4.73 25.57
N ILE A 370 5.92 5.73 25.16
CA ILE A 370 4.50 5.90 25.48
C ILE A 370 3.68 5.50 24.26
N THR A 371 2.89 4.42 24.36
CA THR A 371 2.09 3.92 23.25
C THR A 371 0.60 4.18 23.48
N VAL A 372 -0.03 4.92 22.56
CA VAL A 372 -1.46 5.22 22.53
C VAL A 372 -2.10 4.47 21.37
N PHE A 373 -3.05 3.57 21.62
CA PHE A 373 -3.69 2.80 20.55
C PHE A 373 -5.09 2.31 20.93
N GLY A 374 -5.85 1.87 19.94
CA GLY A 374 -7.13 1.22 20.08
C GLY A 374 -7.29 0.07 19.10
N ALA A 375 -8.41 -0.64 19.19
CA ALA A 375 -8.79 -1.70 18.27
C ALA A 375 -10.13 -1.40 17.58
N GLY A 376 -10.30 -1.90 16.34
CA GLY A 376 -11.54 -1.72 15.60
C GLY A 376 -12.62 -2.73 15.99
N GLY A 377 -13.90 -2.29 15.95
CA GLY A 377 -15.08 -3.14 16.02
C GLY A 377 -15.38 -3.83 14.69
N ASP A 378 -16.26 -4.85 14.71
CA ASP A 378 -16.67 -5.68 13.56
C ASP A 378 -15.45 -6.24 12.80
N ARG A 379 -14.45 -6.70 13.55
CA ARG A 379 -13.19 -7.26 13.08
C ARG A 379 -12.79 -8.45 13.97
N ASP A 380 -11.67 -9.08 13.67
CA ASP A 380 -11.09 -10.15 14.49
C ASP A 380 -10.94 -9.70 15.95
N ARG A 381 -11.74 -10.29 16.82
CA ARG A 381 -11.73 -10.02 18.28
C ARG A 381 -10.54 -10.66 18.97
N GLY A 382 -10.05 -11.79 18.43
CA GLY A 382 -8.92 -12.53 19.01
C GLY A 382 -7.63 -11.73 19.10
N LYS A 383 -7.43 -10.77 18.19
CA LYS A 383 -6.24 -9.91 18.20
C LYS A 383 -6.22 -8.86 19.31
N ARG A 384 -7.40 -8.52 19.92
CA ARG A 384 -7.52 -7.42 20.90
C ARG A 384 -6.68 -7.64 22.16
N PRO A 385 -6.83 -8.79 22.89
CA PRO A 385 -5.96 -9.07 24.04
C PRO A 385 -4.48 -9.18 23.65
N GLU A 386 -4.19 -9.72 22.47
CA GLU A 386 -2.83 -9.88 22.00
C GLU A 386 -2.15 -8.53 21.70
N MET A 387 -2.86 -7.57 21.10
CA MET A 387 -2.37 -6.20 20.93
C MET A 387 -2.09 -5.54 22.29
N GLY A 388 -2.99 -5.75 23.29
CA GLY A 388 -2.78 -5.29 24.66
C GLY A 388 -1.49 -5.86 25.25
N ARG A 389 -1.29 -7.17 25.16
CA ARG A 389 -0.10 -7.86 25.66
C ARG A 389 1.19 -7.34 24.99
N VAL A 390 1.19 -7.25 23.67
CA VAL A 390 2.36 -6.72 22.92
C VAL A 390 2.70 -5.31 23.35
N ALA A 391 1.70 -4.42 23.48
CA ALA A 391 1.95 -3.06 23.93
C ALA A 391 2.53 -3.03 25.35
N ALA A 392 1.97 -3.82 26.28
CA ALA A 392 2.43 -3.87 27.67
C ALA A 392 3.85 -4.48 27.83
N GLU A 393 4.20 -5.46 27.01
CA GLU A 393 5.52 -6.09 27.03
C GLU A 393 6.63 -5.19 26.45
N HIS A 394 6.29 -4.33 25.48
CA HIS A 394 7.29 -3.58 24.70
C HIS A 394 7.24 -2.07 24.89
N SER A 395 6.26 -1.51 25.65
CA SER A 395 6.18 -0.07 25.96
C SER A 395 6.32 0.18 27.46
N ASP A 396 6.74 1.39 27.83
CA ASP A 396 6.88 1.77 29.25
C ASP A 396 5.59 2.34 29.82
N VAL A 397 4.79 2.96 28.96
CA VAL A 397 3.44 3.46 29.28
C VAL A 397 2.50 3.08 28.15
N VAL A 398 1.35 2.52 28.50
CA VAL A 398 0.30 2.13 27.53
C VAL A 398 -0.98 2.87 27.84
N ILE A 399 -1.54 3.54 26.83
CA ILE A 399 -2.85 4.20 26.88
C ILE A 399 -3.77 3.56 25.85
N ILE A 400 -4.85 2.93 26.31
CA ILE A 400 -5.85 2.26 25.47
C ILE A 400 -7.03 3.21 25.25
N THR A 401 -7.41 3.38 23.98
CA THR A 401 -8.44 4.33 23.54
C THR A 401 -9.35 3.75 22.46
N ASP A 402 -10.34 4.53 22.00
CA ASP A 402 -11.19 4.15 20.89
C ASP A 402 -10.46 4.27 19.56
N ASP A 403 -10.78 3.37 18.64
CA ASP A 403 -10.40 3.43 17.22
C ASP A 403 -11.66 3.62 16.36
N ASN A 404 -12.04 2.66 15.54
CA ASN A 404 -13.28 2.59 14.77
C ASN A 404 -14.24 1.58 15.41
N PRO A 405 -15.09 1.95 16.37
CA PRO A 405 -15.94 0.98 17.07
C PRO A 405 -16.99 0.34 16.16
N ARG A 406 -17.36 0.99 15.06
CA ARG A 406 -18.40 0.52 14.14
C ARG A 406 -19.68 0.17 14.89
N GLY A 407 -20.20 -1.07 14.73
CA GLY A 407 -21.42 -1.53 15.38
C GLY A 407 -21.26 -2.05 16.82
N GLU A 408 -20.03 -2.12 17.34
CA GLU A 408 -19.78 -2.63 18.69
C GLU A 408 -19.72 -1.49 19.73
N ASP A 409 -19.96 -1.85 21.01
CA ASP A 409 -19.75 -0.92 22.14
C ASP A 409 -18.25 -0.62 22.32
N PRO A 410 -17.81 0.66 22.22
CA PRO A 410 -16.41 1.03 22.38
C PRO A 410 -15.81 0.59 23.72
N ALA A 411 -16.59 0.64 24.81
CA ALA A 411 -16.12 0.23 26.14
C ALA A 411 -15.84 -1.27 26.21
N ALA A 412 -16.66 -2.09 25.53
CA ALA A 412 -16.42 -3.53 25.44
C ALA A 412 -15.14 -3.85 24.66
N ILE A 413 -14.88 -3.12 23.56
CA ILE A 413 -13.64 -3.27 22.77
C ILE A 413 -12.42 -2.94 23.63
N ARG A 414 -12.44 -1.81 24.35
CA ARG A 414 -11.34 -1.41 25.25
C ARG A 414 -11.10 -2.44 26.35
N ALA A 415 -12.17 -2.95 26.96
CA ALA A 415 -12.07 -3.99 27.99
C ALA A 415 -11.38 -5.27 27.49
N GLU A 416 -11.67 -5.70 26.24
CA GLU A 416 -10.98 -6.84 25.61
C GLU A 416 -9.47 -6.56 25.41
N VAL A 417 -9.09 -5.36 24.97
CA VAL A 417 -7.67 -4.97 24.83
C VAL A 417 -6.99 -4.92 26.20
N LEU A 418 -7.64 -4.32 27.20
CA LEU A 418 -7.15 -4.21 28.58
C LEU A 418 -6.90 -5.58 29.23
N SER A 419 -7.66 -6.61 28.85
CA SER A 419 -7.46 -7.95 29.38
C SER A 419 -6.06 -8.52 29.10
N GLY A 420 -5.38 -8.02 28.06
CA GLY A 420 -4.00 -8.34 27.73
C GLY A 420 -2.96 -7.35 28.27
N ALA A 421 -3.38 -6.18 28.79
CA ALA A 421 -2.48 -5.07 29.12
C ALA A 421 -2.63 -4.65 30.60
N ALA A 422 -2.14 -5.47 31.53
CA ALA A 422 -2.18 -5.13 32.94
C ALA A 422 -1.42 -3.83 33.23
N GLY A 423 -2.09 -2.88 33.92
CA GLY A 423 -1.53 -1.57 34.28
C GLY A 423 -1.65 -0.49 33.20
N ALA A 424 -2.27 -0.78 32.06
CA ALA A 424 -2.55 0.22 31.04
C ALA A 424 -3.60 1.25 31.51
N ILE A 425 -3.47 2.47 31.00
CA ILE A 425 -4.40 3.58 31.25
C ILE A 425 -5.54 3.48 30.23
N GLU A 426 -6.79 3.55 30.70
CA GLU A 426 -7.95 3.60 29.82
C GLU A 426 -8.46 5.05 29.66
N ILE A 427 -8.55 5.52 28.40
CA ILE A 427 -9.14 6.83 28.06
C ILE A 427 -9.93 6.63 26.77
N GLY A 428 -11.28 6.62 26.82
CA GLY A 428 -12.12 6.37 25.64
C GLY A 428 -11.98 7.42 24.56
N ASP A 429 -11.99 8.71 24.91
CA ASP A 429 -11.80 9.79 23.95
C ASP A 429 -10.36 9.78 23.40
N ARG A 430 -10.22 9.54 22.07
CA ARG A 430 -8.92 9.38 21.43
C ARG A 430 -8.08 10.68 21.44
N ARG A 431 -8.72 11.86 21.33
CA ARG A 431 -8.02 13.15 21.43
C ARG A 431 -7.41 13.31 22.81
N GLU A 432 -8.19 13.01 23.85
CA GLU A 432 -7.75 13.10 25.24
C GLU A 432 -6.63 12.09 25.53
N ALA A 433 -6.73 10.87 24.98
CA ALA A 433 -5.68 9.85 25.10
C ALA A 433 -4.36 10.33 24.47
N ILE A 434 -4.40 10.90 23.26
CA ILE A 434 -3.24 11.47 22.58
C ILE A 434 -2.67 12.65 23.39
N ARG A 435 -3.53 13.56 23.84
CA ARG A 435 -3.15 14.71 24.69
C ARG A 435 -2.44 14.25 25.97
N ARG A 436 -2.99 13.21 26.63
CA ARG A 436 -2.41 12.64 27.85
C ARG A 436 -1.03 12.04 27.59
N GLY A 437 -0.87 11.25 26.53
CA GLY A 437 0.41 10.64 26.17
C GLY A 437 1.49 11.71 25.89
N ILE A 438 1.13 12.77 25.19
CA ILE A 438 2.03 13.88 24.87
C ILE A 438 2.40 14.68 26.13
N ALA A 439 1.43 14.96 27.01
CA ALA A 439 1.65 15.70 28.25
C ALA A 439 2.53 14.95 29.26
N GLU A 440 2.51 13.62 29.22
CA GLU A 440 3.30 12.75 30.11
C GLU A 440 4.74 12.57 29.63
N ALA A 441 5.01 12.84 28.34
CA ALA A 441 6.31 12.62 27.73
C ALA A 441 7.32 13.69 28.13
N GLY A 442 8.49 13.25 28.59
CA GLY A 442 9.66 14.07 28.92
C GLY A 442 10.70 14.10 27.79
N ALA A 443 11.76 14.85 28.00
CA ALA A 443 12.92 14.83 27.08
C ALA A 443 13.51 13.42 26.98
N GLY A 444 13.76 12.95 25.77
CA GLY A 444 14.26 11.59 25.51
C GLY A 444 13.18 10.50 25.39
N ASP A 445 11.92 10.79 25.77
CA ASP A 445 10.78 9.92 25.54
C ASP A 445 10.32 10.00 24.07
N ILE A 446 9.59 8.96 23.63
CA ILE A 446 8.88 8.95 22.35
C ILE A 446 7.41 8.59 22.58
N VAL A 447 6.49 9.27 21.88
CA VAL A 447 5.08 8.93 21.87
C VAL A 447 4.74 8.26 20.54
N LEU A 448 4.16 7.06 20.60
CA LEU A 448 3.58 6.34 19.45
C LEU A 448 2.06 6.40 19.54
N VAL A 449 1.42 6.93 18.50
CA VAL A 449 -0.03 6.86 18.30
C VAL A 449 -0.29 5.85 17.17
N ALA A 450 -0.89 4.69 17.49
CA ALA A 450 -1.07 3.59 16.57
C ALA A 450 -2.55 3.26 16.31
N GLY A 451 -2.79 2.62 15.15
CA GLY A 451 -4.10 2.08 14.71
C GLY A 451 -4.62 2.75 13.45
N LYS A 452 -4.84 4.05 13.45
CA LYS A 452 -5.47 4.80 12.36
C LYS A 452 -4.50 5.23 11.25
N GLY A 453 -3.29 5.60 11.60
CA GLY A 453 -2.26 6.03 10.63
C GLY A 453 -2.75 7.16 9.72
N HIS A 454 -3.04 6.84 8.46
CA HIS A 454 -3.49 7.79 7.43
C HIS A 454 -5.01 8.02 7.40
N GLU A 455 -5.79 7.28 8.17
CA GLU A 455 -7.25 7.43 8.22
C GLU A 455 -7.67 8.80 8.73
N GLN A 456 -8.63 9.44 8.06
CA GLN A 456 -9.13 10.79 8.38
C GLN A 456 -10.52 10.78 9.01
N GLY A 457 -10.92 9.65 9.56
CA GLY A 457 -12.24 9.51 10.17
C GLY A 457 -12.29 8.42 11.24
N GLN A 458 -13.28 8.51 12.09
CA GLN A 458 -13.67 7.47 13.04
C GLN A 458 -15.03 6.92 12.64
N ILE A 459 -15.09 5.62 12.38
CA ILE A 459 -16.31 4.94 11.91
C ILE A 459 -17.10 4.49 13.14
N VAL A 460 -18.33 4.99 13.27
CA VAL A 460 -19.27 4.64 14.34
C VAL A 460 -20.60 4.19 13.76
N GLY A 461 -21.28 3.25 14.43
CA GLY A 461 -22.54 2.67 13.98
C GLY A 461 -22.37 1.56 12.93
N ALA A 462 -23.47 0.88 12.62
CA ALA A 462 -23.55 -0.22 11.66
C ALA A 462 -24.70 -0.04 10.68
N GLY A 463 -24.61 -0.63 9.48
CA GLY A 463 -25.64 -0.55 8.45
C GLY A 463 -25.95 0.89 8.05
N GLU A 464 -27.25 1.24 8.01
CA GLU A 464 -27.71 2.60 7.68
C GLU A 464 -27.35 3.65 8.75
N ALA A 465 -27.04 3.24 9.97
CA ALA A 465 -26.60 4.13 11.06
C ALA A 465 -25.09 4.42 11.03
N THR A 466 -24.34 3.90 10.05
CA THR A 466 -22.91 4.15 9.93
C THR A 466 -22.64 5.63 9.70
N ARG A 467 -21.77 6.22 10.52
CA ARG A 467 -21.28 7.59 10.40
C ARG A 467 -19.77 7.61 10.43
N ILE A 468 -19.18 8.54 9.69
CA ILE A 468 -17.74 8.82 9.73
C ILE A 468 -17.56 10.18 10.39
N LEU A 469 -17.06 10.17 11.61
CA LEU A 469 -16.71 11.42 12.33
C LEU A 469 -15.31 11.85 11.88
N PRO A 470 -15.10 13.13 11.50
CA PRO A 470 -13.78 13.62 11.14
C PRO A 470 -12.78 13.42 12.29
N PHE A 471 -11.70 12.71 12.04
CA PHE A 471 -10.63 12.47 13.00
C PHE A 471 -9.33 12.11 12.28
N ASP A 472 -8.25 12.79 12.61
CA ASP A 472 -6.92 12.58 12.01
C ASP A 472 -5.86 12.63 13.12
N ASP A 473 -5.23 11.47 13.38
CA ASP A 473 -4.22 11.32 14.43
C ASP A 473 -3.07 12.34 14.29
N VAL A 474 -2.62 12.61 13.06
CA VAL A 474 -1.51 13.55 12.80
C VAL A 474 -1.91 14.99 13.17
N THR A 475 -3.09 15.40 12.76
CA THR A 475 -3.62 16.74 13.08
C THR A 475 -3.82 16.90 14.57
N VAL A 476 -4.45 15.91 15.22
CA VAL A 476 -4.67 15.94 16.68
C VAL A 476 -3.35 15.95 17.45
N ALA A 477 -2.36 15.17 17.04
CA ALA A 477 -1.05 15.15 17.67
C ALA A 477 -0.34 16.52 17.55
N ARG A 478 -0.43 17.18 16.39
CA ARG A 478 0.11 18.54 16.19
C ARG A 478 -0.57 19.58 17.07
N GLU A 479 -1.90 19.55 17.13
CA GLU A 479 -2.68 20.46 17.99
C GLU A 479 -2.36 20.27 19.47
N CYS A 480 -2.31 19.02 19.94
CA CYS A 480 -1.97 18.69 21.33
C CYS A 480 -0.54 19.09 21.69
N ALA A 481 0.44 18.85 20.80
CA ALA A 481 1.83 19.26 21.00
C ALA A 481 2.02 20.78 21.04
N ALA A 482 1.21 21.53 20.29
CA ALA A 482 1.19 22.98 20.29
C ALA A 482 0.44 23.59 21.50
N GLY A 483 -0.14 22.77 22.39
CA GLY A 483 -0.94 23.22 23.53
C GLY A 483 -2.31 23.81 23.13
N LEU A 484 -2.76 23.57 21.89
CA LEU A 484 -4.07 24.02 21.43
C LEU A 484 -5.15 23.09 22.01
N SER A 485 -5.93 23.62 22.95
CA SER A 485 -7.16 22.96 23.40
C SER A 485 -8.13 22.93 22.23
N GLY A 486 -8.53 21.74 21.79
CA GLY A 486 -9.45 21.62 20.67
C GLY A 486 -10.73 22.41 20.90
N ALA A 487 -11.02 23.36 20.01
CA ALA A 487 -12.33 23.97 19.94
C ALA A 487 -13.32 22.84 19.61
N ALA A 488 -14.27 22.61 20.50
CA ALA A 488 -15.34 21.65 20.27
C ALA A 488 -16.04 22.04 18.96
N HIS A 489 -15.95 21.21 17.94
CA HIS A 489 -16.86 21.29 16.81
C HIS A 489 -18.25 20.93 17.34
N ARG A 490 -19.09 21.97 17.53
CA ARG A 490 -20.52 21.84 17.78
C ARG A 490 -21.25 21.41 16.50
#